data_244947e365893ba9a169d6f086b82ed0
#
_entry.id   244947e365893ba9a169d6f086b82ed0
#
_cell.length_a   1.000
_cell.length_b   1.000
_cell.length_c   1.000
_cell.angle_alpha   90.00
_cell.angle_beta   90.00
_cell.angle_gamma   90.00
#
_symmetry.space_group_name_H-M   'P 1'
#
loop_
_entity.id
_entity.type
_entity.pdbx_description
1 polymer ?
#
loop_
_entity_poly.entity_id
_entity_poly.type
_entity_poly.pdbx_seq_one_letter_code
_entity_poly.pdbx_strand_id
1 'polypeptide(L)'
;MEFSDDIGKLQRLMAASSAGIARRQAIMDNLVIKADDKIIDIGCGGGYLLELLAKSIGTKGRIYGLDPSEEQISQAKLRCEEIENITLLHSSADQIDLEDNTCDVVTSIQTLEYIPDVDAALSESTRVLKVNGELVNISILWDHFRFYGAEKKLNDEIHESFRAHCSHQMLPMELPGKLTKLGFKNIKHKSLSFLITHRDQNSPAIYTEQTMAVFALKQGISENKVREWQEQLAKAQIEGRFGFTSYPVLTSAYLG
;
A
#
# COMPACT_ATOMS: atom_id res chain seq x y z
N MET A 1 9.89 1.55 -7.89
CA MET A 1 10.35 2.62 -6.95
C MET A 1 11.34 1.98 -6.00
N GLU A 2 12.54 2.53 -5.84
CA GLU A 2 13.47 2.09 -4.78
C GLU A 2 13.05 2.75 -3.46
N PHE A 3 12.80 1.91 -2.46
CA PHE A 3 12.33 2.31 -1.13
C PHE A 3 13.48 2.32 -0.11
N SER A 4 14.61 2.90 -0.50
CA SER A 4 15.79 3.09 0.36
C SER A 4 15.82 4.51 0.96
N ASP A 5 16.51 4.67 2.07
CA ASP A 5 16.80 5.93 2.73
C ASP A 5 15.56 6.74 3.19
N ASP A 6 15.46 8.01 2.80
CA ASP A 6 14.40 8.93 3.26
C ASP A 6 13.01 8.50 2.83
N ILE A 7 12.85 7.90 1.63
CA ILE A 7 11.54 7.41 1.15
C ILE A 7 11.09 6.20 1.98
N GLY A 8 11.99 5.26 2.26
CA GLY A 8 11.69 4.12 3.14
C GLY A 8 11.26 4.56 4.54
N LYS A 9 11.92 5.57 5.10
CA LYS A 9 11.52 6.18 6.38
C LYS A 9 10.13 6.80 6.32
N LEU A 10 9.83 7.60 5.29
CA LEU A 10 8.50 8.21 5.12
C LEU A 10 7.40 7.16 4.95
N GLN A 11 7.68 6.06 4.27
CA GLN A 11 6.73 4.94 4.16
C GLN A 11 6.44 4.29 5.51
N ARG A 12 7.46 4.04 6.33
CA ARG A 12 7.27 3.49 7.68
C ARG A 12 6.45 4.45 8.56
N LEU A 13 6.70 5.75 8.48
CA LEU A 13 5.89 6.76 9.16
C LEU A 13 4.44 6.76 8.66
N MET A 14 4.24 6.66 7.34
CA MET A 14 2.91 6.53 6.74
C MET A 14 2.21 5.23 7.20
N ALA A 15 2.93 4.11 7.23
CA ALA A 15 2.38 2.84 7.73
C ALA A 15 1.98 2.93 9.21
N ALA A 16 2.72 3.67 10.03
CA ALA A 16 2.39 3.89 11.44
C ALA A 16 1.30 4.95 11.67
N SER A 17 0.95 5.75 10.65
CA SER A 17 -0.07 6.81 10.74
C SER A 17 -1.49 6.25 10.87
N SER A 18 -2.45 7.14 11.19
CA SER A 18 -3.88 6.80 11.24
C SER A 18 -4.39 6.19 9.94
N ALA A 19 -3.93 6.66 8.77
CA ALA A 19 -4.30 6.08 7.48
C ALA A 19 -3.72 4.67 7.28
N GLY A 20 -2.48 4.42 7.71
CA GLY A 20 -1.88 3.09 7.68
C GLY A 20 -2.61 2.11 8.61
N ILE A 21 -2.92 2.55 9.82
CA ILE A 21 -3.71 1.77 10.80
C ILE A 21 -5.09 1.42 10.22
N ALA A 22 -5.81 2.41 9.65
CA ALA A 22 -7.14 2.21 9.08
C ALA A 22 -7.14 1.21 7.92
N ARG A 23 -6.12 1.25 7.04
CA ARG A 23 -5.99 0.27 5.94
C ARG A 23 -5.78 -1.15 6.46
N ARG A 24 -4.88 -1.35 7.42
CA ARG A 24 -4.66 -2.68 8.02
C ARG A 24 -5.91 -3.18 8.73
N GLN A 25 -6.61 -2.31 9.46
CA GLN A 25 -7.88 -2.67 10.09
C GLN A 25 -8.92 -3.06 9.04
N ALA A 26 -8.99 -2.36 7.90
CA ALA A 26 -9.92 -2.71 6.83
C ALA A 26 -9.61 -4.10 6.21
N ILE A 27 -8.34 -4.50 6.10
CA ILE A 27 -7.96 -5.88 5.73
C ILE A 27 -8.49 -6.85 6.78
N MET A 28 -8.18 -6.63 8.07
CA MET A 28 -8.58 -7.51 9.16
C MET A 28 -10.11 -7.67 9.27
N ASP A 29 -10.85 -6.57 9.09
CA ASP A 29 -12.33 -6.58 9.10
C ASP A 29 -12.95 -7.33 7.90
N ASN A 30 -12.23 -7.44 6.80
CA ASN A 30 -12.70 -8.16 5.60
C ASN A 30 -12.41 -9.66 5.69
N LEU A 31 -11.33 -10.07 6.34
CA LEU A 31 -10.87 -11.44 6.40
C LEU A 31 -11.65 -12.27 7.42
N VAL A 32 -11.96 -13.51 7.06
CA VAL A 32 -12.44 -14.55 7.99
C VAL A 32 -11.29 -15.54 8.22
N ILE A 33 -10.39 -15.20 9.14
CA ILE A 33 -9.19 -15.97 9.42
C ILE A 33 -9.53 -17.21 10.27
N LYS A 34 -9.07 -18.39 9.82
CA LYS A 34 -9.11 -19.65 10.57
C LYS A 34 -7.77 -19.91 11.24
N ALA A 35 -7.81 -20.70 12.30
CA ALA A 35 -6.63 -20.93 13.15
C ALA A 35 -5.44 -21.62 12.46
N ASP A 36 -5.66 -22.32 11.37
CA ASP A 36 -4.66 -23.07 10.61
C ASP A 36 -4.41 -22.52 9.18
N ASP A 37 -4.99 -21.35 8.87
CA ASP A 37 -4.79 -20.71 7.56
C ASP A 37 -3.31 -20.42 7.29
N LYS A 38 -2.93 -20.45 6.02
CA LYS A 38 -1.67 -19.93 5.52
C LYS A 38 -1.93 -18.64 4.75
N ILE A 39 -1.33 -17.56 5.19
CA ILE A 39 -1.56 -16.21 4.65
C ILE A 39 -0.25 -15.67 4.10
N ILE A 40 -0.27 -15.11 2.90
CA ILE A 40 0.87 -14.35 2.37
C ILE A 40 0.50 -12.87 2.22
N ASP A 41 1.36 -11.99 2.72
CA ASP A 41 1.28 -10.54 2.52
C ASP A 41 2.33 -10.08 1.50
N ILE A 42 1.87 -9.65 0.33
CA ILE A 42 2.72 -9.22 -0.79
C ILE A 42 3.05 -7.74 -0.63
N GLY A 43 4.35 -7.42 -0.55
CA GLY A 43 4.85 -6.11 -0.19
C GLY A 43 4.63 -5.82 1.28
N CYS A 44 5.06 -6.73 2.15
CA CYS A 44 4.82 -6.67 3.60
C CYS A 44 5.50 -5.48 4.30
N GLY A 45 6.44 -4.81 3.60
CA GLY A 45 7.19 -3.69 4.15
C GLY A 45 7.82 -4.03 5.51
N GLY A 46 7.71 -3.12 6.47
CA GLY A 46 8.23 -3.33 7.84
C GLY A 46 7.40 -4.26 8.73
N GLY A 47 6.52 -5.11 8.18
CA GLY A 47 5.84 -6.20 8.91
C GLY A 47 4.63 -5.79 9.76
N TYR A 48 4.08 -4.58 9.59
CA TYR A 48 2.96 -4.10 10.41
C TYR A 48 1.68 -4.92 10.26
N LEU A 49 1.37 -5.43 9.06
CA LEU A 49 0.20 -6.31 8.86
C LEU A 49 0.51 -7.72 9.36
N LEU A 50 1.74 -8.22 9.17
CA LEU A 50 2.16 -9.54 9.63
C LEU A 50 1.94 -9.71 11.13
N GLU A 51 2.29 -8.70 11.93
CA GLU A 51 2.08 -8.68 13.39
C GLU A 51 0.59 -8.80 13.76
N LEU A 52 -0.32 -8.14 13.03
CA LEU A 52 -1.76 -8.22 13.26
C LEU A 52 -2.32 -9.58 12.85
N LEU A 53 -1.91 -10.10 11.69
CA LEU A 53 -2.30 -11.42 11.21
C LEU A 53 -1.87 -12.50 12.20
N ALA A 54 -0.64 -12.42 12.73
CA ALA A 54 -0.12 -13.38 13.69
C ALA A 54 -0.90 -13.45 15.00
N LYS A 55 -1.45 -12.31 15.45
CA LYS A 55 -2.33 -12.26 16.63
C LYS A 55 -3.70 -12.90 16.39
N SER A 56 -4.12 -13.02 15.13
CA SER A 56 -5.44 -13.52 14.74
C SER A 56 -5.44 -14.98 14.30
N ILE A 57 -4.27 -15.51 13.94
CA ILE A 57 -4.08 -16.88 13.49
C ILE A 57 -3.58 -17.75 14.64
N GLY A 58 -3.97 -19.01 14.68
CA GLY A 58 -3.48 -19.95 15.71
C GLY A 58 -2.02 -20.37 15.47
N THR A 59 -1.48 -21.12 16.44
CA THR A 59 -0.09 -21.61 16.38
C THR A 59 0.20 -22.60 15.24
N LYS A 60 -0.85 -23.20 14.66
CA LYS A 60 -0.75 -24.09 13.49
C LYS A 60 -0.74 -23.33 12.15
N GLY A 61 -1.24 -22.11 12.13
CA GLY A 61 -1.24 -21.26 10.96
C GLY A 61 0.15 -20.75 10.62
N ARG A 62 0.33 -20.29 9.40
CA ARG A 62 1.62 -19.76 8.92
C ARG A 62 1.40 -18.45 8.16
N ILE A 63 2.25 -17.48 8.41
CA ILE A 63 2.23 -16.19 7.71
C ILE A 63 3.54 -16.04 6.94
N TYR A 64 3.40 -15.67 5.68
CA TYR A 64 4.51 -15.33 4.81
C TYR A 64 4.48 -13.83 4.53
N GLY A 65 5.59 -13.14 4.77
CA GLY A 65 5.76 -11.74 4.39
C GLY A 65 6.76 -11.63 3.25
N LEU A 66 6.33 -11.12 2.11
CA LEU A 66 7.18 -10.97 0.92
C LEU A 66 7.44 -9.50 0.64
N ASP A 67 8.70 -9.13 0.47
CA ASP A 67 9.11 -7.79 0.02
C ASP A 67 10.45 -7.85 -0.73
N PRO A 68 10.63 -7.12 -1.85
CA PRO A 68 11.88 -7.10 -2.58
C PRO A 68 12.96 -6.21 -1.94
N SER A 69 12.62 -5.40 -0.95
CA SER A 69 13.56 -4.50 -0.26
C SER A 69 14.20 -5.19 0.94
N GLU A 70 15.52 -5.35 0.89
CA GLU A 70 16.30 -5.89 2.01
C GLU A 70 16.13 -5.04 3.29
N GLU A 71 16.03 -3.71 3.15
CA GLU A 71 15.77 -2.81 4.27
C GLU A 71 14.42 -3.09 4.93
N GLN A 72 13.36 -3.25 4.12
CA GLN A 72 12.01 -3.54 4.64
C GLN A 72 11.97 -4.92 5.30
N ILE A 73 12.57 -5.94 4.70
CA ILE A 73 12.68 -7.28 5.30
C ILE A 73 13.43 -7.24 6.63
N SER A 74 14.51 -6.47 6.73
CA SER A 74 15.25 -6.28 7.98
C SER A 74 14.39 -5.64 9.07
N GLN A 75 13.57 -4.64 8.73
CA GLN A 75 12.62 -4.01 9.66
C GLN A 75 11.48 -4.96 10.06
N ALA A 76 10.97 -5.74 9.11
CA ALA A 76 9.96 -6.77 9.39
C ALA A 76 10.51 -7.85 10.33
N LYS A 77 11.77 -8.26 10.13
CA LYS A 77 12.45 -9.23 11.02
C LYS A 77 12.54 -8.73 12.45
N LEU A 78 12.94 -7.46 12.65
CA LEU A 78 13.01 -6.86 13.99
C LEU A 78 11.62 -6.77 14.64
N ARG A 79 10.60 -6.39 13.86
CA ARG A 79 9.21 -6.27 14.37
C ARG A 79 8.62 -7.61 14.78
N CYS A 80 8.92 -8.65 14.02
CA CYS A 80 8.33 -9.97 14.18
C CYS A 80 9.26 -10.97 14.90
N GLU A 81 10.34 -10.51 15.53
CA GLU A 81 11.41 -11.34 16.11
C GLU A 81 10.90 -12.41 17.06
N GLU A 82 9.88 -12.10 17.86
CA GLU A 82 9.29 -13.01 18.85
C GLU A 82 8.11 -13.84 18.31
N ILE A 83 7.83 -13.77 16.99
CA ILE A 83 6.65 -14.42 16.39
C ILE A 83 7.09 -15.62 15.54
N GLU A 84 6.92 -16.83 16.08
CA GLU A 84 7.47 -18.08 15.48
C GLU A 84 6.78 -18.53 14.19
N ASN A 85 5.52 -18.11 13.94
CA ASN A 85 4.73 -18.54 12.80
C ASN A 85 4.81 -17.62 11.58
N ILE A 86 5.79 -16.68 11.56
CA ILE A 86 6.08 -15.80 10.42
C ILE A 86 7.33 -16.29 9.68
N THR A 87 7.26 -16.32 8.37
CA THR A 87 8.38 -16.56 7.47
C THR A 87 8.51 -15.36 6.53
N LEU A 88 9.69 -14.75 6.47
CA LEU A 88 9.97 -13.62 5.58
C LEU A 88 10.65 -14.11 4.31
N LEU A 89 10.16 -13.65 3.16
CA LEU A 89 10.63 -13.96 1.82
C LEU A 89 11.20 -12.68 1.18
N HIS A 90 12.50 -12.63 0.98
CA HIS A 90 13.15 -11.54 0.25
C HIS A 90 13.10 -11.86 -1.24
N SER A 91 12.01 -11.52 -1.90
CA SER A 91 11.74 -11.81 -3.31
C SER A 91 10.76 -10.81 -3.91
N SER A 92 10.67 -10.78 -5.23
CA SER A 92 9.66 -9.99 -5.95
C SER A 92 8.33 -10.75 -6.06
N ALA A 93 7.24 -10.01 -6.28
CA ALA A 93 5.90 -10.58 -6.31
C ALA A 93 5.60 -11.44 -7.55
N ASP A 94 6.42 -11.36 -8.57
CA ASP A 94 6.39 -12.19 -9.78
C ASP A 94 7.23 -13.48 -9.64
N GLN A 95 7.85 -13.72 -8.48
CA GLN A 95 8.66 -14.91 -8.15
C GLN A 95 8.47 -15.28 -6.68
N ILE A 96 7.33 -15.87 -6.35
CA ILE A 96 7.02 -16.28 -4.98
C ILE A 96 7.58 -17.68 -4.72
N ASP A 97 8.54 -17.79 -3.78
CA ASP A 97 9.13 -19.07 -3.39
C ASP A 97 8.23 -19.89 -2.45
N LEU A 98 7.07 -20.25 -2.97
CA LEU A 98 6.11 -21.16 -2.34
C LEU A 98 5.54 -22.10 -3.41
N GLU A 99 5.14 -23.29 -2.98
CA GLU A 99 4.46 -24.26 -3.84
C GLU A 99 3.06 -23.78 -4.25
N ASP A 100 2.54 -24.31 -5.34
CA ASP A 100 1.18 -24.07 -5.81
C ASP A 100 0.15 -24.44 -4.73
N ASN A 101 -0.95 -23.68 -4.68
CA ASN A 101 -2.06 -23.96 -3.75
C ASN A 101 -1.62 -24.05 -2.27
N THR A 102 -0.64 -23.24 -1.86
CA THR A 102 -0.14 -23.22 -0.49
C THR A 102 -0.99 -22.35 0.42
N CYS A 103 -1.42 -21.17 -0.03
CA CYS A 103 -2.03 -20.14 0.79
C CYS A 103 -3.55 -20.18 0.74
N ASP A 104 -4.18 -19.94 1.89
CA ASP A 104 -5.64 -19.75 2.00
C ASP A 104 -6.01 -18.29 1.70
N VAL A 105 -5.10 -17.36 1.97
CA VAL A 105 -5.31 -15.91 1.78
C VAL A 105 -4.05 -15.26 1.19
N VAL A 106 -4.27 -14.35 0.25
CA VAL A 106 -3.27 -13.39 -0.26
C VAL A 106 -3.71 -11.99 0.12
N THR A 107 -2.84 -11.24 0.80
CA THR A 107 -3.07 -9.82 1.12
C THR A 107 -2.05 -8.93 0.42
N SER A 108 -2.42 -7.67 0.17
CA SER A 108 -1.48 -6.65 -0.30
C SER A 108 -2.01 -5.26 0.05
N ILE A 109 -1.15 -4.38 0.56
CA ILE A 109 -1.51 -2.98 0.86
C ILE A 109 -0.53 -2.03 0.16
N GLN A 110 -1.03 -1.27 -0.81
CA GLN A 110 -0.24 -0.28 -1.55
C GLN A 110 1.08 -0.86 -2.10
N THR A 111 0.98 -1.96 -2.81
CA THR A 111 2.12 -2.65 -3.41
C THR A 111 1.91 -2.89 -4.90
N LEU A 112 0.79 -3.50 -5.28
CA LEU A 112 0.54 -3.93 -6.65
C LEU A 112 0.59 -2.78 -7.66
N GLU A 113 0.18 -1.56 -7.27
CA GLU A 113 0.25 -0.38 -8.13
C GLU A 113 1.67 0.07 -8.49
N TYR A 114 2.67 -0.39 -7.73
CA TYR A 114 4.09 -0.07 -7.97
C TYR A 114 4.81 -1.10 -8.84
N ILE A 115 4.23 -2.27 -9.05
CA ILE A 115 4.83 -3.36 -9.82
C ILE A 115 4.58 -3.14 -11.30
N PRO A 116 5.63 -2.97 -12.16
CA PRO A 116 5.44 -2.71 -13.58
C PRO A 116 4.64 -3.80 -14.29
N ASP A 117 4.97 -5.06 -14.05
CA ASP A 117 4.22 -6.22 -14.54
C ASP A 117 3.30 -6.76 -13.43
N VAL A 118 2.21 -6.05 -13.19
CA VAL A 118 1.23 -6.45 -12.19
C VAL A 118 0.50 -7.74 -12.58
N ASP A 119 0.43 -8.07 -13.87
CA ASP A 119 -0.21 -9.30 -14.34
C ASP A 119 0.63 -10.53 -13.96
N ALA A 120 1.96 -10.45 -14.04
CA ALA A 120 2.85 -11.50 -13.52
C ALA A 120 2.69 -11.68 -12.01
N ALA A 121 2.66 -10.58 -11.23
CA ALA A 121 2.45 -10.65 -9.78
C ALA A 121 1.09 -11.24 -9.39
N LEU A 122 0.03 -10.90 -10.13
CA LEU A 122 -1.31 -11.48 -9.92
C LEU A 122 -1.36 -12.96 -10.32
N SER A 123 -0.63 -13.37 -11.35
CA SER A 123 -0.51 -14.77 -11.76
C SER A 123 0.19 -15.61 -10.69
N GLU A 124 1.29 -15.12 -10.10
CA GLU A 124 1.97 -15.77 -8.99
C GLU A 124 1.09 -15.82 -7.72
N SER A 125 0.39 -14.71 -7.43
CA SER A 125 -0.60 -14.68 -6.34
C SER A 125 -1.68 -15.75 -6.52
N THR A 126 -2.15 -15.94 -7.76
CA THR A 126 -3.14 -16.97 -8.11
C THR A 126 -2.56 -18.36 -7.97
N ARG A 127 -1.31 -18.58 -8.41
CA ARG A 127 -0.63 -19.89 -8.34
C ARG A 127 -0.48 -20.37 -6.90
N VAL A 128 -0.07 -19.49 -6.00
CA VAL A 128 0.12 -19.87 -4.59
C VAL A 128 -1.17 -19.96 -3.80
N LEU A 129 -2.26 -19.38 -4.31
CA LEU A 129 -3.57 -19.39 -3.65
C LEU A 129 -4.30 -20.71 -3.92
N LYS A 130 -4.91 -21.28 -2.89
CA LYS A 130 -5.77 -22.45 -3.00
C LYS A 130 -7.08 -22.11 -3.72
N VAL A 131 -7.71 -23.13 -4.32
CA VAL A 131 -9.09 -23.01 -4.79
C VAL A 131 -10.01 -22.61 -3.63
N ASN A 132 -10.89 -21.65 -3.86
CA ASN A 132 -11.71 -20.95 -2.86
C ASN A 132 -10.90 -20.08 -1.87
N GLY A 133 -9.61 -19.89 -2.08
CA GLY A 133 -8.80 -18.93 -1.30
C GLY A 133 -9.16 -17.49 -1.63
N GLU A 134 -8.88 -16.57 -0.71
CA GLU A 134 -9.27 -15.17 -0.81
C GLU A 134 -8.06 -14.28 -1.15
N LEU A 135 -8.24 -13.37 -2.11
CA LEU A 135 -7.30 -12.26 -2.35
C LEU A 135 -7.93 -10.97 -1.84
N VAL A 136 -7.19 -10.22 -1.02
CA VAL A 136 -7.60 -8.90 -0.52
C VAL A 136 -6.49 -7.89 -0.76
N ASN A 137 -6.78 -6.88 -1.58
CA ASN A 137 -5.82 -5.83 -1.94
C ASN A 137 -6.35 -4.45 -1.57
N ILE A 138 -5.48 -3.56 -1.11
CA ILE A 138 -5.76 -2.13 -1.02
C ILE A 138 -4.78 -1.37 -1.90
N SER A 139 -5.32 -0.71 -2.93
CA SER A 139 -4.60 0.23 -3.80
C SER A 139 -5.31 1.56 -3.85
N ILE A 140 -4.62 2.60 -4.29
CA ILE A 140 -5.17 3.97 -4.32
C ILE A 140 -5.54 4.36 -5.75
N LEU A 141 -6.65 5.11 -5.90
CA LEU A 141 -7.00 5.83 -7.12
C LEU A 141 -6.17 7.11 -7.18
N TRP A 142 -4.91 7.00 -7.67
CA TRP A 142 -3.93 8.08 -7.63
C TRP A 142 -4.31 9.30 -8.49
N ASP A 143 -5.06 9.13 -9.56
CA ASP A 143 -5.57 10.25 -10.37
C ASP A 143 -6.58 11.12 -9.62
N HIS A 144 -7.19 10.62 -8.54
CA HIS A 144 -8.13 11.34 -7.70
C HIS A 144 -7.52 11.87 -6.38
N PHE A 145 -6.31 11.45 -6.08
CA PHE A 145 -5.53 11.91 -4.94
C PHE A 145 -5.13 13.38 -5.11
N ARG A 146 -5.41 14.24 -4.12
CA ARG A 146 -5.15 15.67 -4.31
C ARG A 146 -4.96 16.47 -3.04
N PHE A 147 -4.02 17.43 -3.11
CA PHE A 147 -3.92 18.56 -2.20
C PHE A 147 -4.71 19.75 -2.71
N TYR A 148 -5.26 20.53 -1.77
CA TYR A 148 -5.98 21.78 -2.00
C TYR A 148 -5.39 22.86 -1.10
N GLY A 149 -5.33 24.12 -1.62
CA GLY A 149 -4.85 25.27 -0.87
C GLY A 149 -3.68 26.00 -1.53
N ALA A 150 -2.90 25.32 -2.37
CA ALA A 150 -1.88 25.96 -3.19
C ALA A 150 -2.46 26.50 -4.51
N GLU A 151 -1.71 27.39 -5.16
CA GLU A 151 -2.04 27.93 -6.48
C GLU A 151 -2.18 26.77 -7.48
N LYS A 152 -3.24 26.82 -8.30
CA LYS A 152 -3.64 25.70 -9.16
C LYS A 152 -2.52 25.17 -10.06
N LYS A 153 -1.82 26.08 -10.76
CA LYS A 153 -0.78 25.69 -11.74
C LYS A 153 0.41 25.01 -11.05
N LEU A 154 0.87 25.57 -9.94
CA LEU A 154 1.97 25.00 -9.17
C LEU A 154 1.55 23.65 -8.54
N ASN A 155 0.36 23.58 -7.99
CA ASN A 155 -0.19 22.36 -7.44
C ASN A 155 -0.32 21.25 -8.50
N ASP A 156 -0.81 21.58 -9.70
CA ASP A 156 -0.91 20.64 -10.82
C ASP A 156 0.47 20.13 -11.27
N GLU A 157 1.49 21.01 -11.32
CA GLU A 157 2.87 20.66 -11.70
C GLU A 157 3.48 19.66 -10.69
N ILE A 158 3.29 19.89 -9.38
CA ILE A 158 3.75 18.97 -8.33
C ILE A 158 3.02 17.63 -8.42
N HIS A 159 1.70 17.63 -8.60
CA HIS A 159 0.92 16.41 -8.73
C HIS A 159 1.31 15.62 -9.98
N GLU A 160 1.54 16.27 -11.12
CA GLU A 160 1.97 15.59 -12.35
C GLU A 160 3.34 14.93 -12.18
N SER A 161 4.29 15.62 -11.51
CA SER A 161 5.60 15.03 -11.22
C SER A 161 5.48 13.78 -10.36
N PHE A 162 4.50 13.74 -9.45
CA PHE A 162 4.27 12.61 -8.57
C PHE A 162 3.67 11.39 -9.27
N ARG A 163 3.07 11.53 -10.46
CA ARG A 163 2.55 10.39 -11.23
C ARG A 163 3.61 9.33 -11.53
N ALA A 164 4.88 9.73 -11.67
CA ALA A 164 5.99 8.82 -11.91
C ALA A 164 6.31 7.89 -10.73
N HIS A 165 5.65 8.06 -9.57
CA HIS A 165 5.93 7.24 -8.38
C HIS A 165 5.38 5.82 -8.47
N CYS A 166 4.34 5.56 -9.24
CA CYS A 166 3.77 4.24 -9.42
C CYS A 166 3.46 3.92 -10.89
N SER A 167 3.37 2.63 -11.20
CA SER A 167 3.15 2.13 -12.56
C SER A 167 1.67 2.17 -12.95
N HIS A 168 0.76 1.97 -11.99
CA HIS A 168 -0.69 1.85 -12.22
C HIS A 168 -1.46 2.87 -11.41
N GLN A 169 -1.76 4.04 -12.02
CA GLN A 169 -2.45 5.15 -11.34
C GLN A 169 -3.88 4.81 -10.89
N MET A 170 -4.53 3.91 -11.61
CA MET A 170 -5.93 3.55 -11.41
C MET A 170 -6.14 2.04 -11.23
N LEU A 171 -5.18 1.35 -10.63
CA LEU A 171 -5.22 -0.11 -10.45
C LEU A 171 -6.55 -0.64 -9.89
N PRO A 172 -7.22 0.00 -8.90
CA PRO A 172 -8.52 -0.48 -8.43
C PRO A 172 -9.59 -0.60 -9.52
N MET A 173 -9.50 0.18 -10.59
CA MET A 173 -10.43 0.09 -11.72
C MET A 173 -10.04 -1.01 -12.73
N GLU A 174 -8.79 -1.43 -12.74
CA GLU A 174 -8.26 -2.48 -13.62
C GLU A 174 -8.41 -3.88 -13.01
N LEU A 175 -8.31 -3.98 -11.67
CA LEU A 175 -8.31 -5.25 -10.94
C LEU A 175 -9.50 -6.16 -11.25
N PRO A 176 -10.77 -5.69 -11.36
CA PRO A 176 -11.88 -6.58 -11.65
C PRO A 176 -11.69 -7.38 -12.94
N GLY A 177 -11.25 -6.71 -14.01
CA GLY A 177 -10.98 -7.36 -15.28
C GLY A 177 -9.81 -8.34 -15.24
N LYS A 178 -8.73 -7.96 -14.54
CA LYS A 178 -7.53 -8.80 -14.36
C LYS A 178 -7.87 -10.05 -13.53
N LEU A 179 -8.54 -9.88 -12.39
CA LEU A 179 -8.92 -10.97 -11.50
C LEU A 179 -9.93 -11.93 -12.16
N THR A 180 -10.90 -11.40 -12.91
CA THR A 180 -11.85 -12.24 -13.68
C THR A 180 -11.14 -13.15 -14.68
N LYS A 181 -10.13 -12.63 -15.39
CA LYS A 181 -9.32 -13.42 -16.34
C LYS A 181 -8.54 -14.54 -15.66
N LEU A 182 -8.14 -14.35 -14.40
CA LEU A 182 -7.44 -15.34 -13.58
C LEU A 182 -8.37 -16.32 -12.86
N GLY A 183 -9.69 -16.24 -13.08
CA GLY A 183 -10.65 -17.17 -12.51
C GLY A 183 -11.26 -16.75 -11.18
N PHE A 184 -10.95 -15.55 -10.69
CA PHE A 184 -11.56 -15.04 -9.46
C PHE A 184 -13.04 -14.69 -9.66
N LYS A 185 -13.81 -14.92 -8.60
CA LYS A 185 -15.27 -14.68 -8.50
C LYS A 185 -15.59 -13.82 -7.28
N ASN A 186 -16.85 -13.36 -7.21
CA ASN A 186 -17.35 -12.56 -6.07
C ASN A 186 -16.49 -11.31 -5.78
N ILE A 187 -16.00 -10.66 -6.83
CA ILE A 187 -15.16 -9.47 -6.72
C ILE A 187 -15.99 -8.34 -6.10
N LYS A 188 -15.49 -7.81 -4.99
CA LYS A 188 -16.13 -6.72 -4.23
C LYS A 188 -15.16 -5.57 -4.05
N HIS A 189 -15.71 -4.36 -3.96
CA HIS A 189 -14.96 -3.14 -3.67
C HIS A 189 -15.55 -2.41 -2.48
N LYS A 190 -14.67 -1.88 -1.62
CA LYS A 190 -15.04 -1.01 -0.51
C LYS A 190 -14.17 0.25 -0.58
N SER A 191 -14.82 1.42 -0.69
CA SER A 191 -14.10 2.69 -0.60
C SER A 191 -13.61 2.92 0.83
N LEU A 192 -12.35 3.31 0.95
CA LEU A 192 -11.70 3.75 2.19
C LEU A 192 -11.27 5.22 2.08
N SER A 193 -11.96 5.98 1.23
CA SER A 193 -11.65 7.39 0.97
C SER A 193 -11.74 8.24 2.24
N PHE A 194 -10.87 9.24 2.32
CA PHE A 194 -10.85 10.17 3.42
C PHE A 194 -10.49 11.58 2.96
N LEU A 195 -10.92 12.55 3.77
CA LEU A 195 -10.57 13.97 3.66
C LEU A 195 -9.84 14.39 4.93
N ILE A 196 -8.71 15.07 4.77
CA ILE A 196 -7.97 15.72 5.85
C ILE A 196 -8.00 17.24 5.60
N THR A 197 -8.42 18.00 6.59
CA THR A 197 -8.48 19.48 6.54
C THR A 197 -7.43 20.14 7.43
N HIS A 198 -6.54 19.35 8.04
CA HIS A 198 -5.48 19.82 8.93
C HIS A 198 -4.12 19.23 8.51
N ARG A 199 -3.05 20.02 8.66
CA ARG A 199 -1.66 19.59 8.46
C ARG A 199 -1.00 19.31 9.82
N ASP A 200 -1.63 18.45 10.63
CA ASP A 200 -1.06 18.11 11.93
C ASP A 200 0.28 17.40 11.75
N GLN A 201 1.21 17.69 12.65
CA GLN A 201 2.48 16.96 12.71
C GLN A 201 2.17 15.47 12.88
N ASN A 202 2.81 14.63 12.07
CA ASN A 202 2.55 13.18 12.00
C ASN A 202 1.23 12.77 11.31
N SER A 203 0.56 13.67 10.61
CA SER A 203 -0.62 13.32 9.81
C SER A 203 -0.23 12.64 8.47
N PRO A 204 -1.12 11.81 7.91
CA PRO A 204 -0.93 11.27 6.55
C PRO A 204 -0.71 12.36 5.50
N ALA A 205 -1.33 13.53 5.66
CA ALA A 205 -1.16 14.66 4.74
C ALA A 205 0.28 15.17 4.75
N ILE A 206 0.90 15.34 5.94
CA ILE A 206 2.29 15.81 6.05
C ILE A 206 3.28 14.80 5.46
N TYR A 207 3.13 13.51 5.74
CA TYR A 207 4.02 12.49 5.19
C TYR A 207 3.89 12.38 3.67
N THR A 208 2.68 12.52 3.15
CA THR A 208 2.43 12.54 1.71
C THR A 208 3.02 13.78 1.05
N GLU A 209 2.82 14.96 1.64
CA GLU A 209 3.41 16.21 1.18
C GLU A 209 4.94 16.10 1.08
N GLN A 210 5.60 15.56 2.11
CA GLN A 210 7.05 15.34 2.13
C GLN A 210 7.48 14.36 1.03
N THR A 211 6.75 13.26 0.84
CA THR A 211 7.03 12.30 -0.23
C THR A 211 6.90 12.94 -1.61
N MET A 212 5.84 13.72 -1.84
CA MET A 212 5.66 14.44 -3.10
C MET A 212 6.75 15.47 -3.34
N ALA A 213 7.20 16.18 -2.30
CA ALA A 213 8.30 17.14 -2.37
C ALA A 213 9.61 16.45 -2.82
N VAL A 214 9.96 15.32 -2.21
CA VAL A 214 11.14 14.52 -2.60
C VAL A 214 11.02 14.06 -4.06
N PHE A 215 9.85 13.60 -4.47
CA PHE A 215 9.61 13.18 -5.86
C PHE A 215 9.70 14.33 -6.85
N ALA A 216 9.10 15.47 -6.53
CA ALA A 216 9.15 16.66 -7.37
C ALA A 216 10.60 17.10 -7.64
N LEU A 217 11.45 17.11 -6.61
CA LEU A 217 12.88 17.39 -6.75
C LEU A 217 13.61 16.37 -7.64
N LYS A 218 13.33 15.07 -7.45
CA LYS A 218 13.89 14.00 -8.30
C LYS A 218 13.46 14.12 -9.77
N GLN A 219 12.27 14.67 -10.03
CA GLN A 219 11.75 14.93 -11.38
C GLN A 219 12.20 16.29 -11.94
N GLY A 220 13.10 17.01 -11.27
CA GLY A 220 13.71 18.23 -11.77
C GLY A 220 12.91 19.50 -11.49
N ILE A 221 11.88 19.46 -10.66
CA ILE A 221 11.21 20.68 -10.18
C ILE A 221 12.17 21.38 -9.20
N SER A 222 12.34 22.70 -9.36
CA SER A 222 13.28 23.47 -8.56
C SER A 222 12.89 23.50 -7.08
N GLU A 223 13.88 23.53 -6.20
CA GLU A 223 13.69 23.65 -4.75
C GLU A 223 12.80 24.85 -4.37
N ASN A 224 12.96 25.99 -5.09
CA ASN A 224 12.14 27.17 -4.85
C ASN A 224 10.64 26.89 -5.10
N LYS A 225 10.29 26.20 -6.17
CA LYS A 225 8.89 25.83 -6.46
C LYS A 225 8.33 24.85 -5.44
N VAL A 226 9.12 23.85 -5.05
CA VAL A 226 8.70 22.87 -4.05
C VAL A 226 8.46 23.55 -2.71
N ARG A 227 9.36 24.41 -2.28
CA ARG A 227 9.21 25.20 -1.05
C ARG A 227 8.00 26.13 -1.13
N GLU A 228 7.82 26.84 -2.24
CA GLU A 228 6.66 27.72 -2.46
C GLU A 228 5.34 26.94 -2.33
N TRP A 229 5.27 25.75 -2.93
CA TRP A 229 4.09 24.88 -2.81
C TRP A 229 3.80 24.52 -1.36
N GLN A 230 4.81 24.10 -0.59
CA GLN A 230 4.67 23.76 0.83
C GLN A 230 4.25 24.96 1.68
N GLU A 231 4.84 26.15 1.42
CA GLU A 231 4.48 27.40 2.10
C GLU A 231 3.03 27.80 1.82
N GLN A 232 2.56 27.64 0.58
CA GLN A 232 1.18 27.91 0.20
C GLN A 232 0.21 26.95 0.90
N LEU A 233 0.54 25.65 1.02
CA LEU A 233 -0.27 24.68 1.80
C LEU A 233 -0.29 25.04 3.29
N ALA A 234 0.85 25.47 3.85
CA ALA A 234 0.92 25.91 5.24
C ALA A 234 0.07 27.18 5.48
N LYS A 235 0.12 28.13 4.56
CA LYS A 235 -0.72 29.33 4.60
C LYS A 235 -2.21 28.97 4.49
N ALA A 236 -2.55 28.06 3.57
CA ALA A 236 -3.92 27.58 3.41
C ALA A 236 -4.47 26.93 4.69
N GLN A 237 -3.64 26.21 5.44
CA GLN A 237 -3.99 25.69 6.77
C GLN A 237 -4.40 26.81 7.72
N ILE A 238 -3.60 27.86 7.83
CA ILE A 238 -3.89 29.01 8.72
C ILE A 238 -5.17 29.71 8.31
N GLU A 239 -5.44 29.79 7.02
CA GLU A 239 -6.62 30.44 6.44
C GLU A 239 -7.87 29.53 6.40
N GLY A 240 -7.80 28.28 6.86
CA GLY A 240 -8.90 27.31 6.83
C GLY A 240 -9.28 26.83 5.42
N ARG A 241 -8.35 26.89 4.45
CA ARG A 241 -8.55 26.49 3.04
C ARG A 241 -7.79 25.23 2.65
N PHE A 242 -7.05 24.63 3.58
CA PHE A 242 -6.30 23.41 3.33
C PHE A 242 -7.24 22.22 3.20
N GLY A 243 -6.92 21.34 2.25
CA GLY A 243 -7.55 20.04 2.11
C GLY A 243 -6.59 19.02 1.49
N PHE A 244 -6.73 17.78 1.91
CA PHE A 244 -6.05 16.64 1.30
C PHE A 244 -7.03 15.48 1.17
N THR A 245 -7.20 14.96 -0.04
CA THR A 245 -8.07 13.82 -0.31
C THR A 245 -7.26 12.64 -0.80
N SER A 246 -7.62 11.45 -0.35
CA SER A 246 -7.08 10.19 -0.86
C SER A 246 -8.19 9.16 -1.00
N TYR A 247 -8.07 8.28 -1.98
CA TYR A 247 -9.10 7.32 -2.37
C TYR A 247 -8.56 5.88 -2.38
N PRO A 248 -8.17 5.31 -1.24
CA PRO A 248 -7.86 3.91 -1.15
C PRO A 248 -9.12 3.07 -1.39
N VAL A 249 -8.97 1.97 -2.11
CA VAL A 249 -10.04 1.01 -2.39
C VAL A 249 -9.56 -0.37 -1.94
N LEU A 250 -10.34 -1.00 -1.08
CA LEU A 250 -10.18 -2.41 -0.78
C LEU A 250 -10.91 -3.21 -1.85
N THR A 251 -10.20 -4.12 -2.50
CA THR A 251 -10.75 -5.10 -3.45
C THR A 251 -10.58 -6.48 -2.85
N SER A 252 -11.66 -7.27 -2.75
CA SER A 252 -11.61 -8.67 -2.34
C SER A 252 -12.24 -9.58 -3.39
N ALA A 253 -11.69 -10.79 -3.54
CA ALA A 253 -12.17 -11.78 -4.50
C ALA A 253 -11.76 -13.19 -4.07
N TYR A 254 -12.49 -14.21 -4.52
CA TYR A 254 -12.23 -15.61 -4.25
C TYR A 254 -11.83 -16.34 -5.53
N LEU A 255 -10.78 -17.15 -5.47
CA LEU A 255 -10.38 -18.01 -6.58
C LEU A 255 -11.41 -19.13 -6.78
N GLY A 256 -11.94 -19.26 -8.00
CA GLY A 256 -13.03 -20.18 -8.32
C GLY A 256 -12.61 -21.57 -8.75
#